data_b7f680c83afa49adea3ca9461c41cc58
#
_entry.id   b7f680c83afa49adea3ca9461c41cc58
#
_cell.length_a   1.000
_cell.length_b   1.000
_cell.length_c   1.000
_cell.angle_alpha   90.00
_cell.angle_beta   90.00
_cell.angle_gamma   90.00
#
_symmetry.space_group_name_H-M   'P 1'
#
loop_
_entity.id
_entity.type
_entity.pdbx_description
1 polymer ?
#
loop_
_entity_poly.entity_id
_entity_poly.type
_entity_poly.pdbx_seq_one_letter_code
_entity_poly.pdbx_strand_id
1 'polypeptide(L)'
;PYALAGRLAEDLCPRGCPEVEAVFRALCSPRCCCIPWGQSRPAALPPFPERGCVISGTSVVRGIGKLLGMDVWTVPGATGDTDTDLSAKCLAALDAAGKYPFVLLHINGADEASHRKDAREKHAFLAKVDIEIIRPLAAKLPYFVVTGDHAADPRTGNHAGTPQPVFINRFT
;
A
#
# COMPACT_ATOMS: atom_id res chain seq x y z
N PRO A 1 31.84 13.86 11.93
CA PRO A 1 30.65 13.46 11.16
C PRO A 1 29.56 12.86 12.05
N TYR A 2 29.94 11.96 12.99
CA TYR A 2 28.96 11.26 13.85
C TYR A 2 28.28 12.17 14.89
N ALA A 3 28.98 13.16 15.42
CA ALA A 3 28.41 14.11 16.37
C ALA A 3 27.39 15.07 15.71
N LEU A 4 27.54 15.34 14.42
CA LEU A 4 26.57 16.12 13.64
C LEU A 4 25.31 15.32 13.35
N ALA A 5 25.49 14.04 12.99
CA ALA A 5 24.38 13.11 12.74
C ALA A 5 23.55 12.87 14.02
N GLY A 6 24.19 12.75 15.19
CA GLY A 6 23.50 12.63 16.48
C GLY A 6 22.64 13.85 16.81
N ARG A 7 23.18 15.07 16.61
CA ARG A 7 22.42 16.32 16.81
C ARG A 7 21.27 16.49 15.83
N LEU A 8 21.48 16.19 14.54
CA LEU A 8 20.41 16.19 13.54
C LEU A 8 19.32 15.18 13.88
N ALA A 9 19.68 14.03 14.43
CA ALA A 9 18.72 13.03 14.86
C ALA A 9 17.89 13.50 16.07
N GLU A 10 18.49 14.22 17.02
CA GLU A 10 17.78 14.81 18.16
C GLU A 10 16.82 15.92 17.73
N ASP A 11 17.22 16.75 16.76
CA ASP A 11 16.39 17.83 16.21
C ASP A 11 15.26 17.32 15.32
N LEU A 12 15.44 16.15 14.70
CA LEU A 12 14.46 15.52 13.82
C LEU A 12 13.56 14.49 14.55
N CYS A 13 13.83 14.20 15.83
CA CYS A 13 13.01 13.29 16.62
C CYS A 13 11.58 13.82 16.74
N PRO A 14 10.53 13.03 16.40
CA PRO A 14 9.15 13.48 16.48
C PRO A 14 8.80 13.76 17.93
N ARG A 15 8.74 15.03 18.28
CA ARG A 15 8.32 15.46 19.62
C ARG A 15 6.81 15.25 19.73
N GLY A 16 6.38 14.46 20.69
CA GLY A 16 4.97 14.27 21.03
C GLY A 16 4.35 12.94 20.66
N CYS A 17 5.16 11.94 20.27
CA CYS A 17 4.72 10.55 20.14
C CYS A 17 5.74 9.64 20.88
N PRO A 18 5.49 9.32 22.18
CA PRO A 18 6.46 8.57 23.01
C PRO A 18 6.86 7.21 22.43
N GLU A 19 5.95 6.53 21.75
CA GLU A 19 6.22 5.23 21.12
C GLU A 19 7.21 5.35 19.97
N VAL A 20 7.07 6.39 19.14
CA VAL A 20 7.99 6.67 18.02
C VAL A 20 9.33 7.13 18.53
N GLU A 21 9.36 7.96 19.58
CA GLU A 21 10.60 8.37 20.24
C GLU A 21 11.36 7.18 20.80
N ALA A 22 10.67 6.24 21.46
CA ALA A 22 11.27 5.04 22.04
C ALA A 22 11.88 4.14 20.95
N VAL A 23 11.17 3.90 19.84
CA VAL A 23 11.67 3.13 18.70
C VAL A 23 12.87 3.83 18.06
N PHE A 24 12.79 5.15 17.88
CA PHE A 24 13.87 5.93 17.30
C PHE A 24 15.14 5.88 18.15
N ARG A 25 15.02 6.05 19.48
CA ARG A 25 16.14 5.95 20.41
C ARG A 25 16.75 4.55 20.43
N ALA A 26 15.93 3.49 20.31
CA ALA A 26 16.40 2.12 20.26
C ALA A 26 17.15 1.79 18.96
N LEU A 27 16.79 2.40 17.84
CA LEU A 27 17.42 2.19 16.53
C LEU A 27 18.65 3.08 16.31
N CYS A 28 18.74 4.24 16.96
CA CYS A 28 19.89 5.12 16.87
C CYS A 28 21.04 4.61 17.74
N SER A 29 22.13 4.24 17.11
CA SER A 29 23.40 3.88 17.77
C SER A 29 24.54 4.74 17.21
N PRO A 30 25.72 4.80 17.87
CA PRO A 30 26.88 5.52 17.31
C PRO A 30 27.32 5.06 15.92
N ARG A 31 26.86 3.89 15.48
CA ARG A 31 27.19 3.29 14.17
C ARG A 31 26.04 3.30 13.18
N CYS A 32 24.82 3.65 13.61
CA CYS A 32 23.64 3.67 12.75
C CYS A 32 22.78 4.88 13.11
N CYS A 33 22.52 5.74 12.14
CA CYS A 33 21.62 6.88 12.29
C CYS A 33 20.38 6.61 11.45
N CYS A 34 19.24 6.43 12.10
CA CYS A 34 17.96 6.36 11.44
C CYS A 34 17.41 7.78 11.27
N ILE A 35 17.21 8.21 10.03
CA ILE A 35 16.53 9.47 9.73
C ILE A 35 15.07 9.14 9.48
N PRO A 36 14.15 9.58 10.34
CA PRO A 36 12.73 9.37 10.08
C PRO A 36 12.32 10.17 8.84
N TRP A 37 11.78 9.47 7.86
CA TRP A 37 11.29 10.06 6.62
C TRP A 37 9.83 10.46 6.78
N GLY A 38 9.48 11.70 6.39
CA GLY A 38 8.09 12.13 6.33
C GLY A 38 7.46 12.49 7.68
N GLN A 39 8.15 13.27 8.50
CA GLN A 39 7.65 13.75 9.79
C GLN A 39 6.80 15.02 9.68
N SER A 40 5.62 14.91 9.17
CA SER A 40 4.59 15.92 9.49
C SER A 40 3.49 15.22 10.29
N ARG A 41 2.84 15.96 11.20
CA ARG A 41 1.58 15.48 11.75
C ARG A 41 0.67 15.18 10.57
N PRO A 42 0.03 13.99 10.52
CA PRO A 42 -0.92 13.71 9.47
C PRO A 42 -1.91 14.86 9.39
N ALA A 43 -2.10 15.43 8.21
CA ALA A 43 -3.16 16.40 8.01
C ALA A 43 -4.48 15.72 8.43
N ALA A 44 -5.33 16.45 9.14
CA ALA A 44 -6.68 15.98 9.41
C ALA A 44 -7.38 15.88 8.04
N LEU A 45 -7.50 14.64 7.54
CA LEU A 45 -8.27 14.38 6.33
C LEU A 45 -9.75 14.29 6.69
N PRO A 46 -10.65 14.82 5.85
CA PRO A 46 -12.06 14.53 6.04
C PRO A 46 -12.27 13.02 5.98
N PRO A 47 -13.16 12.47 6.83
CA PRO A 47 -13.45 11.04 6.77
C PRO A 47 -14.00 10.68 5.39
N PHE A 48 -13.73 9.44 4.98
CA PHE A 48 -14.34 8.89 3.77
C PHE A 48 -15.87 8.91 3.94
N PRO A 49 -16.62 9.35 2.93
CA PRO A 49 -18.07 9.62 3.10
C PRO A 49 -18.91 8.36 3.40
N GLU A 50 -18.40 7.19 3.03
CA GLU A 50 -19.08 5.92 3.21
C GLU A 50 -18.29 5.03 4.19
N ARG A 51 -18.97 4.04 4.76
CA ARG A 51 -18.26 3.01 5.54
C ARG A 51 -17.41 2.16 4.60
N GLY A 52 -16.09 2.31 4.68
CA GLY A 52 -15.12 1.66 3.79
C GLY A 52 -14.24 0.64 4.48
N CYS A 53 -13.70 -0.29 3.69
CA CYS A 53 -12.69 -1.26 4.10
C CYS A 53 -11.46 -1.18 3.20
N VAL A 54 -10.26 -1.29 3.79
CA VAL A 54 -8.98 -1.34 3.08
C VAL A 54 -8.31 -2.70 3.32
N ILE A 55 -7.93 -3.35 2.23
CA ILE A 55 -7.14 -4.58 2.21
C ILE A 55 -5.83 -4.29 1.50
N SER A 56 -4.72 -4.26 2.25
CA SER A 56 -3.39 -3.94 1.70
C SER A 56 -2.29 -4.57 2.54
N GLY A 57 -1.22 -5.03 1.89
CA GLY A 57 0.04 -5.39 2.53
C GLY A 57 0.95 -4.18 2.80
N THR A 58 0.67 -3.04 2.16
CA THR A 58 1.50 -1.84 2.23
C THR A 58 1.08 -0.95 3.40
N SER A 59 2.03 -0.60 4.27
CA SER A 59 1.77 0.19 5.49
C SER A 59 1.22 1.59 5.20
N VAL A 60 1.72 2.23 4.14
CA VAL A 60 1.26 3.58 3.74
C VAL A 60 -0.22 3.57 3.39
N VAL A 61 -0.68 2.64 2.55
CA VAL A 61 -2.10 2.53 2.15
C VAL A 61 -2.98 2.21 3.34
N ARG A 62 -2.54 1.31 4.22
CA ARG A 62 -3.24 1.00 5.48
C ARG A 62 -3.35 2.22 6.40
N GLY A 63 -2.28 3.02 6.46
CA GLY A 63 -2.25 4.27 7.22
C GLY A 63 -3.23 5.30 6.68
N ILE A 64 -3.27 5.50 5.36
CA ILE A 64 -4.24 6.39 4.70
C ILE A 64 -5.67 5.93 4.97
N GLY A 65 -5.94 4.63 4.85
CA GLY A 65 -7.27 4.08 5.17
C GLY A 65 -7.72 4.42 6.60
N LYS A 66 -6.82 4.26 7.59
CA LYS A 66 -7.10 4.65 8.98
C LYS A 66 -7.35 6.15 9.14
N LEU A 67 -6.56 7.01 8.48
CA LEU A 67 -6.74 8.46 8.52
C LEU A 67 -8.08 8.89 7.92
N LEU A 68 -8.59 8.15 6.95
CA LEU A 68 -9.89 8.36 6.35
C LEU A 68 -11.05 7.73 7.15
N GLY A 69 -10.77 7.10 8.30
CA GLY A 69 -11.79 6.43 9.13
C GLY A 69 -12.30 5.11 8.57
N MET A 70 -11.56 4.50 7.63
CA MET A 70 -11.91 3.19 7.06
C MET A 70 -11.42 2.04 7.94
N ASP A 71 -12.13 0.93 7.92
CA ASP A 71 -11.68 -0.31 8.54
C ASP A 71 -10.50 -0.89 7.75
N VAL A 72 -9.41 -1.28 8.44
CA VAL A 72 -8.23 -1.86 7.80
C VAL A 72 -8.13 -3.33 8.16
N TRP A 73 -8.34 -4.19 7.17
CA TRP A 73 -8.26 -5.63 7.37
C TRP A 73 -6.83 -6.13 7.25
N THR A 74 -6.43 -6.95 8.22
CA THR A 74 -5.16 -7.69 8.16
C THR A 74 -5.43 -9.07 7.57
N VAL A 75 -4.81 -9.36 6.44
CA VAL A 75 -4.92 -10.63 5.74
C VAL A 75 -3.59 -11.37 5.87
N PRO A 76 -3.54 -12.56 6.46
CA PRO A 76 -2.32 -13.37 6.50
C PRO A 76 -1.75 -13.60 5.10
N GLY A 77 -0.45 -13.49 4.95
CA GLY A 77 0.21 -13.62 3.64
C GLY A 77 0.06 -12.41 2.70
N ALA A 78 -0.71 -11.38 3.08
CA ALA A 78 -0.81 -10.15 2.30
C ALA A 78 0.44 -9.30 2.51
N THR A 79 1.36 -9.37 1.55
CA THR A 79 2.55 -8.49 1.48
C THR A 79 2.31 -7.33 0.51
N GLY A 80 3.27 -6.38 0.46
CA GLY A 80 3.33 -5.32 -0.55
C GLY A 80 4.14 -5.71 -1.79
N ASP A 81 4.60 -6.95 -1.90
CA ASP A 81 5.49 -7.42 -2.97
C ASP A 81 4.85 -8.52 -3.83
N THR A 82 5.59 -9.08 -4.78
CA THR A 82 5.15 -10.14 -5.72
C THR A 82 4.94 -11.49 -5.05
N ASP A 83 5.43 -11.69 -3.83
CA ASP A 83 5.21 -12.87 -2.99
C ASP A 83 3.87 -12.86 -2.25
N THR A 84 3.09 -11.81 -2.41
CA THR A 84 1.79 -11.66 -1.73
C THR A 84 0.83 -12.80 -2.05
N ASP A 85 0.09 -13.29 -1.04
CA ASP A 85 -0.99 -14.25 -1.24
C ASP A 85 -2.21 -13.56 -1.89
N LEU A 86 -2.29 -13.66 -3.22
CA LEU A 86 -3.36 -13.08 -4.02
C LEU A 86 -4.70 -13.75 -3.74
N SER A 87 -4.71 -15.06 -3.53
CA SER A 87 -5.93 -15.81 -3.23
C SER A 87 -6.53 -15.40 -1.89
N ALA A 88 -5.71 -15.26 -0.86
CA ALA A 88 -6.17 -14.76 0.45
C ALA A 88 -6.70 -13.32 0.36
N LYS A 89 -6.04 -12.44 -0.40
CA LYS A 89 -6.52 -11.08 -0.67
C LYS A 89 -7.85 -11.08 -1.42
N CYS A 90 -8.02 -11.94 -2.42
CA CYS A 90 -9.27 -12.08 -3.17
C CYS A 90 -10.43 -12.50 -2.28
N LEU A 91 -10.23 -13.54 -1.47
CA LEU A 91 -11.24 -14.04 -0.54
C LEU A 91 -11.64 -12.95 0.48
N ALA A 92 -10.67 -12.23 1.02
CA ALA A 92 -10.93 -11.11 1.92
C ALA A 92 -11.72 -9.98 1.25
N ALA A 93 -11.41 -9.67 -0.02
CA ALA A 93 -12.14 -8.64 -0.78
C ALA A 93 -13.59 -9.04 -1.05
N LEU A 94 -13.84 -10.32 -1.39
CA LEU A 94 -15.18 -10.85 -1.59
C LEU A 94 -16.00 -10.84 -0.30
N ASP A 95 -15.39 -11.23 0.82
CA ASP A 95 -16.05 -11.18 2.13
C ASP A 95 -16.34 -9.73 2.56
N ALA A 96 -15.39 -8.82 2.36
CA ALA A 96 -15.57 -7.40 2.64
C ALA A 96 -16.67 -6.76 1.76
N ALA A 97 -16.76 -7.14 0.50
CA ALA A 97 -17.80 -6.62 -0.42
C ALA A 97 -19.23 -6.95 0.03
N GLY A 98 -19.41 -8.03 0.79
CA GLY A 98 -20.71 -8.33 1.44
C GLY A 98 -21.04 -7.50 2.68
N LYS A 99 -20.07 -6.74 3.22
CA LYS A 99 -20.17 -6.04 4.51
C LYS A 99 -20.01 -4.53 4.41
N TYR A 100 -19.37 -4.04 3.35
CA TYR A 100 -19.02 -2.64 3.17
C TYR A 100 -19.48 -2.13 1.82
N PRO A 101 -20.06 -0.93 1.76
CA PRO A 101 -20.42 -0.27 0.49
C PRO A 101 -19.19 0.10 -0.36
N PHE A 102 -18.02 0.25 0.26
CA PHE A 102 -16.75 0.52 -0.44
C PHE A 102 -15.63 -0.39 0.07
N VAL A 103 -14.93 -1.04 -0.84
CA VAL A 103 -13.76 -1.88 -0.55
C VAL A 103 -12.60 -1.47 -1.45
N LEU A 104 -11.48 -1.08 -0.84
CA LEU A 104 -10.21 -0.86 -1.52
C LEU A 104 -9.33 -2.10 -1.36
N LEU A 105 -9.15 -2.86 -2.45
CA LEU A 105 -8.15 -3.92 -2.54
C LEU A 105 -6.90 -3.38 -3.22
N HIS A 106 -5.80 -3.30 -2.48
CA HIS A 106 -4.53 -2.78 -2.98
C HIS A 106 -3.53 -3.89 -3.26
N ILE A 107 -2.92 -3.86 -4.45
CA ILE A 107 -1.93 -4.83 -4.93
C ILE A 107 -0.73 -4.07 -5.47
N ASN A 108 0.42 -4.17 -4.80
CA ASN A 108 1.62 -3.36 -5.09
C ASN A 108 2.73 -4.10 -5.86
N GLY A 109 2.70 -5.44 -5.93
CA GLY A 109 3.83 -6.22 -6.45
C GLY A 109 4.28 -5.85 -7.87
N ALA A 110 3.39 -5.32 -8.72
CA ALA A 110 3.76 -4.86 -10.06
C ALA A 110 4.68 -3.63 -10.04
N ASP A 111 4.52 -2.76 -9.05
CA ASP A 111 5.38 -1.61 -8.80
C ASP A 111 6.75 -2.07 -8.29
N GLU A 112 6.78 -2.96 -7.31
CA GLU A 112 8.01 -3.53 -6.76
C GLU A 112 8.85 -4.24 -7.83
N ALA A 113 8.22 -5.04 -8.70
CA ALA A 113 8.90 -5.66 -9.84
C ALA A 113 9.48 -4.63 -10.81
N SER A 114 8.80 -3.49 -10.99
CA SER A 114 9.30 -2.39 -11.82
C SER A 114 10.53 -1.73 -11.18
N HIS A 115 10.50 -1.48 -9.87
CA HIS A 115 11.66 -0.94 -9.14
C HIS A 115 12.88 -1.86 -9.18
N ARG A 116 12.66 -3.18 -9.21
CA ARG A 116 13.72 -4.17 -9.45
C ARG A 116 14.20 -4.24 -10.90
N LYS A 117 13.54 -3.49 -11.81
CA LYS A 117 13.80 -3.49 -13.26
C LYS A 117 13.59 -4.87 -13.89
N ASP A 118 12.65 -5.64 -13.38
CA ASP A 118 12.31 -6.96 -13.90
C ASP A 118 10.95 -6.95 -14.61
N ALA A 119 10.99 -6.73 -15.92
CA ALA A 119 9.81 -6.73 -16.76
C ALA A 119 9.13 -8.11 -16.86
N ARG A 120 9.92 -9.20 -16.70
CA ARG A 120 9.38 -10.57 -16.75
C ARG A 120 8.62 -10.89 -15.47
N GLU A 121 9.19 -10.52 -14.32
CA GLU A 121 8.52 -10.66 -13.02
C GLU A 121 7.23 -9.85 -13.02
N LYS A 122 7.27 -8.59 -13.45
CA LYS A 122 6.07 -7.73 -13.55
C LYS A 122 4.98 -8.37 -14.41
N HIS A 123 5.33 -8.86 -15.60
CA HIS A 123 4.38 -9.51 -16.50
C HIS A 123 3.78 -10.77 -15.87
N ALA A 124 4.62 -11.64 -15.29
CA ALA A 124 4.18 -12.87 -14.65
C ALA A 124 3.27 -12.58 -13.44
N PHE A 125 3.60 -11.55 -12.65
CA PHE A 125 2.79 -11.14 -11.52
C PHE A 125 1.42 -10.60 -11.97
N LEU A 126 1.36 -9.73 -12.98
CA LEU A 126 0.11 -9.22 -13.52
C LEU A 126 -0.77 -10.33 -14.08
N ALA A 127 -0.18 -11.34 -14.74
CA ALA A 127 -0.92 -12.51 -15.19
C ALA A 127 -1.53 -13.32 -14.03
N LYS A 128 -0.82 -13.43 -12.90
CA LYS A 128 -1.38 -14.04 -11.67
C LYS A 128 -2.52 -13.20 -11.10
N VAL A 129 -2.36 -11.88 -11.05
CA VAL A 129 -3.42 -10.96 -10.60
C VAL A 129 -4.68 -11.12 -11.44
N ASP A 130 -4.56 -11.25 -12.76
CA ASP A 130 -5.72 -11.52 -13.62
C ASP A 130 -6.43 -12.82 -13.22
N ILE A 131 -5.67 -13.90 -13.04
CA ILE A 131 -6.22 -15.22 -12.75
C ILE A 131 -6.79 -15.30 -11.33
N GLU A 132 -6.06 -14.81 -10.33
CA GLU A 132 -6.37 -15.05 -8.92
C GLU A 132 -7.23 -13.94 -8.29
N ILE A 133 -7.30 -12.76 -8.92
CA ILE A 133 -8.07 -11.61 -8.42
C ILE A 133 -9.18 -11.23 -9.41
N ILE A 134 -8.79 -10.80 -10.62
CA ILE A 134 -9.73 -10.13 -11.53
C ILE A 134 -10.84 -11.09 -11.96
N ARG A 135 -10.49 -12.29 -12.40
CA ARG A 135 -11.48 -13.28 -12.85
C ARG A 135 -12.45 -13.72 -11.73
N PRO A 136 -11.99 -14.08 -10.51
CA PRO A 136 -12.89 -14.39 -9.42
C PRO A 136 -13.80 -13.21 -9.00
N LEU A 137 -13.27 -11.98 -8.98
CA LEU A 137 -14.09 -10.80 -8.69
C LEU A 137 -15.13 -10.57 -9.78
N ALA A 138 -14.75 -10.68 -11.06
CA ALA A 138 -15.67 -10.54 -12.19
C ALA A 138 -16.79 -11.57 -12.20
N ALA A 139 -16.52 -12.79 -11.72
CA ALA A 139 -17.53 -13.85 -11.63
C ALA A 139 -18.50 -13.66 -10.47
N LYS A 140 -18.15 -12.89 -9.44
CA LYS A 140 -18.92 -12.82 -8.18
C LYS A 140 -19.47 -11.44 -7.85
N LEU A 141 -18.83 -10.38 -8.35
CA LEU A 141 -19.26 -9.00 -8.04
C LEU A 141 -19.94 -8.36 -9.25
N PRO A 142 -21.13 -7.75 -9.05
CA PRO A 142 -21.83 -7.06 -10.14
C PRO A 142 -21.12 -5.78 -10.59
N TYR A 143 -20.28 -5.21 -9.72
CA TYR A 143 -19.57 -3.98 -9.99
C TYR A 143 -18.22 -3.93 -9.29
N PHE A 144 -17.15 -3.62 -10.02
CA PHE A 144 -15.86 -3.23 -9.47
C PHE A 144 -15.06 -2.43 -10.49
N VAL A 145 -14.08 -1.68 -10.00
CA VAL A 145 -13.19 -0.85 -10.80
C VAL A 145 -11.75 -1.32 -10.59
N VAL A 146 -10.98 -1.40 -11.67
CA VAL A 146 -9.54 -1.66 -11.64
C VAL A 146 -8.82 -0.47 -12.23
N THR A 147 -7.85 0.08 -11.49
CA THR A 147 -7.01 1.18 -11.95
C THR A 147 -5.64 1.12 -11.27
N GLY A 148 -4.68 1.86 -11.77
CA GLY A 148 -3.41 2.13 -11.10
C GLY A 148 -3.38 3.56 -10.56
N ASP A 149 -2.54 3.81 -9.57
CA ASP A 149 -2.23 5.15 -9.05
C ASP A 149 -1.21 5.87 -9.94
N HIS A 150 -0.24 5.12 -10.49
CA HIS A 150 0.76 5.59 -11.43
C HIS A 150 1.29 4.44 -12.31
N ALA A 151 1.98 4.79 -13.39
CA ALA A 151 2.80 3.85 -14.14
C ALA A 151 4.19 3.74 -13.53
N ALA A 152 4.74 2.53 -13.51
CA ALA A 152 6.14 2.27 -13.20
C ALA A 152 6.79 1.52 -14.37
N ASP A 153 7.84 2.10 -14.96
CA ASP A 153 8.53 1.51 -16.12
C ASP A 153 9.54 0.45 -15.65
N PRO A 154 9.33 -0.83 -15.98
CA PRO A 154 10.23 -1.91 -15.54
C PRO A 154 11.60 -1.91 -16.24
N ARG A 155 11.84 -1.00 -17.18
CA ARG A 155 13.17 -0.83 -17.81
C ARG A 155 14.04 0.13 -17.01
N THR A 156 13.43 1.14 -16.44
CA THR A 156 14.13 2.22 -15.71
C THR A 156 13.96 2.12 -14.20
N GLY A 157 12.88 1.51 -13.73
CA GLY A 157 12.48 1.49 -12.32
C GLY A 157 11.84 2.80 -11.86
N ASN A 158 11.52 3.72 -12.77
CA ASN A 158 10.98 5.03 -12.45
C ASN A 158 9.47 5.08 -12.65
N HIS A 159 8.81 5.90 -11.85
CA HIS A 159 7.42 6.24 -12.08
C HIS A 159 7.28 7.15 -13.30
N ALA A 160 6.19 7.01 -14.04
CA ALA A 160 5.85 7.84 -15.18
C ALA A 160 4.50 8.53 -14.96
N GLY A 161 4.42 9.81 -15.31
CA GLY A 161 3.21 10.62 -15.17
C GLY A 161 2.17 10.39 -16.27
N THR A 162 2.12 9.19 -16.85
CA THR A 162 1.14 8.84 -17.88
C THR A 162 -0.22 8.54 -17.26
N PRO A 163 -1.34 8.91 -17.92
CA PRO A 163 -2.67 8.52 -17.47
C PRO A 163 -2.79 7.01 -17.30
N GLN A 164 -3.41 6.59 -16.19
CA GLN A 164 -3.64 5.18 -15.92
C GLN A 164 -4.97 4.72 -16.51
N PRO A 165 -5.04 3.50 -17.07
CA PRO A 165 -6.29 2.95 -17.55
C PRO A 165 -7.25 2.72 -16.38
N VAL A 166 -8.54 2.91 -16.64
CA VAL A 166 -9.62 2.57 -15.71
C VAL A 166 -10.50 1.53 -16.38
N PHE A 167 -10.59 0.35 -15.76
CA PHE A 167 -11.47 -0.72 -16.21
C PHE A 167 -12.65 -0.82 -15.26
N ILE A 168 -13.85 -0.79 -15.80
CA ILE A 168 -15.09 -0.87 -15.05
C ILE A 168 -15.80 -2.16 -15.44
N ASN A 169 -15.97 -3.07 -14.46
CA ASN A 169 -16.83 -4.23 -14.62
C ASN A 169 -18.24 -3.85 -14.14
N ARG A 170 -19.21 -3.96 -15.02
CA ARG A 170 -20.61 -3.66 -14.74
C ARG A 170 -21.48 -4.69 -15.47
N PHE A 171 -22.11 -5.58 -14.70
CA PHE A 171 -23.19 -6.39 -15.25
C PHE A 171 -24.51 -5.61 -15.12
N THR A 172 -25.16 -5.40 -16.23
CA THR A 172 -26.52 -4.82 -16.31
C THR A 172 -27.55 -5.94 -16.17
#